data_fcdc04a3c15cc903bef5aa101c0a6f6a
#
_entry.id   fcdc04a3c15cc903bef5aa101c0a6f6a
#
_cell.length_a   1.000
_cell.length_b   1.000
_cell.length_c   1.000
_cell.angle_alpha   90.00
_cell.angle_beta   90.00
_cell.angle_gamma   90.00
#
_symmetry.space_group_name_H-M   'P 1'
#
loop_
_entity.id
_entity.type
_entity.pdbx_description
1 polymer ?
#
loop_
_entity_poly.entity_id
_entity_poly.type
_entity_poly.pdbx_seq_one_letter_code
_entity_poly.pdbx_strand_id
1 'polypeptide(L)'
;VITAYESGKLVFQGNGAEECAALIAPSAIQKTQSGTTAKKTQGQPKAIYPQAGSDEVGTGDYFGPVTVCATCVRHEDVEFLRSLGIQDSKAIDDTAIRRMAPKLMERLPHSLLILDNATYNRIHGENNMVAIKSRMHNQAYVHLRKKMGSLPQFCIIDQFVQKTSYYRYLKHEREVVYDIHFETKAENKYLSVAAGSIIARYAFLKAF
;
A
#
# COMPACT_ATOMS: atom_id res chain seq x y z
N VAL A 1 18.76 21.48 -2.87
CA VAL A 1 18.78 21.08 -1.44
C VAL A 1 20.00 20.20 -1.21
N ILE A 2 20.75 20.46 -0.13
CA ILE A 2 21.87 19.63 0.30
C ILE A 2 21.47 19.02 1.66
N THR A 3 21.53 17.71 1.76
CA THR A 3 21.25 16.98 3.01
C THR A 3 22.52 16.27 3.47
N ALA A 4 22.98 16.58 4.69
CA ALA A 4 24.10 15.91 5.33
C ALA A 4 23.59 14.89 6.35
N TYR A 5 24.19 13.71 6.36
CA TYR A 5 23.88 12.62 7.29
C TYR A 5 25.05 12.43 8.28
N GLU A 6 24.78 12.01 9.48
CA GLU A 6 25.80 11.69 10.50
C GLU A 6 26.82 10.63 10.03
N SER A 7 26.42 9.78 9.08
CA SER A 7 27.31 8.82 8.41
C SER A 7 28.36 9.45 7.49
N GLY A 8 28.39 10.79 7.34
CA GLY A 8 29.26 11.51 6.41
C GLY A 8 28.76 11.54 4.97
N LYS A 9 27.58 10.95 4.68
CA LYS A 9 26.97 10.99 3.36
C LYS A 9 26.34 12.35 3.08
N LEU A 10 26.65 12.94 1.91
CA LEU A 10 25.99 14.14 1.40
C LEU A 10 25.07 13.77 0.23
N VAL A 11 23.85 14.30 0.24
CA VAL A 11 22.88 14.12 -0.86
C VAL A 11 22.53 15.48 -1.42
N PHE A 12 22.71 15.66 -2.71
CA PHE A 12 22.40 16.87 -3.48
C PHE A 12 21.17 16.63 -4.34
N GLN A 13 20.15 17.49 -4.24
CA GLN A 13 18.89 17.35 -4.99
C GLN A 13 18.41 18.69 -5.56
N GLY A 14 17.87 18.67 -6.78
CA GLY A 14 17.30 19.82 -7.48
C GLY A 14 18.19 20.31 -8.62
N ASN A 15 17.73 21.37 -9.29
CA ASN A 15 18.48 22.00 -10.40
C ASN A 15 19.83 22.53 -9.87
N GLY A 16 20.92 22.22 -10.55
CA GLY A 16 22.29 22.57 -10.13
C GLY A 16 22.91 21.64 -9.08
N ALA A 17 22.29 20.49 -8.77
CA ALA A 17 22.80 19.53 -7.79
C ALA A 17 24.20 18.98 -8.17
N GLU A 18 24.44 18.73 -9.46
CA GLU A 18 25.72 18.24 -9.96
C GLU A 18 26.85 19.29 -9.83
N GLU A 19 26.54 20.54 -10.13
CA GLU A 19 27.47 21.65 -9.99
C GLU A 19 27.86 21.87 -8.52
N CYS A 20 26.88 21.86 -7.63
CA CYS A 20 27.13 21.96 -6.18
C CYS A 20 27.94 20.76 -5.65
N ALA A 21 27.66 19.55 -6.11
CA ALA A 21 28.42 18.37 -5.72
C ALA A 21 29.86 18.41 -6.19
N ALA A 22 30.12 18.89 -7.42
CA ALA A 22 31.45 19.06 -7.97
C ALA A 22 32.30 20.11 -7.21
N LEU A 23 31.67 21.16 -6.68
CA LEU A 23 32.34 22.20 -5.89
C LEU A 23 32.70 21.72 -4.46
N ILE A 24 31.83 20.91 -3.84
CA ILE A 24 31.99 20.55 -2.42
C ILE A 24 32.79 19.25 -2.24
N ALA A 25 32.65 18.30 -3.14
CA ALA A 25 33.30 17.00 -3.05
C ALA A 25 33.74 16.45 -4.43
N PRO A 26 34.69 17.09 -5.10
CA PRO A 26 35.07 16.72 -6.47
C PRO A 26 35.63 15.30 -6.62
N SER A 27 36.21 14.75 -5.55
CA SER A 27 36.79 13.40 -5.53
C SER A 27 35.85 12.30 -5.04
N ALA A 28 34.68 12.65 -4.54
CA ALA A 28 33.72 11.71 -3.94
C ALA A 28 32.47 11.47 -4.81
N ILE A 29 32.42 11.99 -6.03
CA ILE A 29 31.28 11.79 -6.92
C ILE A 29 31.27 10.33 -7.38
N GLN A 30 30.72 9.46 -6.56
CA GLN A 30 30.09 8.25 -7.09
C GLN A 30 28.83 8.73 -7.80
N LYS A 31 28.88 8.79 -9.14
CA LYS A 31 27.66 8.84 -9.94
C LYS A 31 26.87 7.58 -9.61
N THR A 32 25.96 7.67 -8.65
CA THR A 32 24.77 6.85 -8.77
C THR A 32 24.19 7.32 -10.09
N GLN A 33 24.40 6.51 -11.13
CA GLN A 33 23.67 6.65 -12.36
C GLN A 33 22.19 6.69 -11.95
N SER A 34 21.65 7.90 -11.85
CA SER A 34 20.25 8.10 -12.09
C SER A 34 20.12 7.69 -13.53
N GLY A 35 19.91 6.38 -13.71
CA GLY A 35 19.67 5.81 -15.01
C GLY A 35 18.60 6.68 -15.63
N THR A 36 18.91 7.22 -16.81
CA THR A 36 17.90 7.47 -17.83
C THR A 36 16.74 6.56 -17.51
N THR A 37 15.55 7.14 -17.36
CA THR A 37 14.29 6.43 -17.22
C THR A 37 14.13 5.45 -18.39
N ALA A 38 14.87 4.35 -18.34
CA ALA A 38 14.42 3.12 -18.92
C ALA A 38 13.09 2.91 -18.17
N LYS A 39 11.96 3.05 -18.87
CA LYS A 39 10.67 2.51 -18.45
C LYS A 39 10.99 1.12 -17.93
N LYS A 40 11.09 0.97 -16.60
CA LYS A 40 11.07 -0.35 -15.99
C LYS A 40 9.76 -0.92 -16.50
N THR A 41 9.85 -1.86 -17.40
CA THR A 41 8.73 -2.71 -17.79
C THR A 41 8.13 -3.16 -16.47
N GLN A 42 6.97 -2.62 -16.13
CA GLN A 42 6.23 -3.05 -14.96
C GLN A 42 6.04 -4.53 -15.15
N GLY A 43 6.56 -5.33 -14.22
CA GLY A 43 6.40 -6.77 -14.29
C GLY A 43 4.93 -7.08 -14.43
N GLN A 44 4.57 -7.98 -15.33
CA GLN A 44 3.18 -8.42 -15.46
C GLN A 44 2.70 -8.90 -14.09
N PRO A 45 1.44 -8.54 -13.67
CA PRO A 45 0.89 -8.99 -12.41
C PRO A 45 1.03 -10.51 -12.26
N LYS A 46 1.46 -10.95 -11.09
CA LYS A 46 1.58 -12.39 -10.81
C LYS A 46 0.21 -13.05 -10.92
N ALA A 47 0.08 -14.00 -11.84
CA ALA A 47 -1.17 -14.68 -12.19
C ALA A 47 -1.50 -15.82 -11.22
N ILE A 48 -1.61 -15.49 -9.93
CA ILE A 48 -2.04 -16.43 -8.88
C ILE A 48 -3.48 -16.08 -8.51
N TYR A 49 -4.45 -16.90 -8.93
CA TYR A 49 -5.88 -16.67 -8.67
C TYR A 49 -6.57 -17.93 -8.17
N PRO A 50 -7.55 -17.81 -7.24
CA PRO A 50 -8.00 -16.59 -6.57
C PRO A 50 -6.94 -16.04 -5.60
N GLN A 51 -6.87 -14.72 -5.47
CA GLN A 51 -5.99 -14.04 -4.53
C GLN A 51 -6.76 -13.00 -3.71
N ALA A 52 -6.42 -12.86 -2.44
CA ALA A 52 -6.88 -11.74 -1.62
C ALA A 52 -5.70 -10.83 -1.28
N GLY A 53 -5.90 -9.51 -1.38
CA GLY A 53 -4.85 -8.53 -1.12
C GLY A 53 -5.37 -7.36 -0.30
N SER A 54 -4.50 -6.76 0.52
CA SER A 54 -4.85 -5.55 1.26
C SER A 54 -3.74 -4.51 1.22
N ASP A 55 -4.18 -3.25 1.24
CA ASP A 55 -3.34 -2.06 1.29
C ASP A 55 -3.98 -0.97 2.16
N GLU A 56 -3.19 0.02 2.54
CA GLU A 56 -3.62 1.14 3.36
C GLU A 56 -3.31 2.50 2.73
N VAL A 57 -4.11 3.52 3.12
CA VAL A 57 -3.92 4.94 2.78
C VAL A 57 -4.11 5.81 4.02
N GLY A 58 -3.42 6.95 4.07
CA GLY A 58 -3.58 7.96 5.12
C GLY A 58 -2.57 7.89 6.25
N THR A 59 -1.59 6.96 6.21
CA THR A 59 -0.60 6.81 7.31
C THR A 59 0.42 7.95 7.39
N GLY A 60 0.57 8.75 6.34
CA GLY A 60 1.44 9.92 6.28
C GLY A 60 0.70 11.26 6.27
N ASP A 61 -0.63 11.22 6.27
CA ASP A 61 -1.46 12.42 6.18
C ASP A 61 -1.89 12.89 7.57
N TYR A 62 -1.70 14.17 7.84
CA TYR A 62 -1.98 14.75 9.15
C TYR A 62 -3.48 14.91 9.44
N PHE A 63 -4.29 15.22 8.43
CA PHE A 63 -5.71 15.55 8.60
C PHE A 63 -6.69 14.46 8.16
N GLY A 64 -6.25 13.47 7.42
CA GLY A 64 -7.11 12.43 6.90
C GLY A 64 -7.26 11.21 7.83
N PRO A 65 -8.25 10.34 7.58
CA PRO A 65 -8.37 9.07 8.28
C PRO A 65 -7.29 8.08 7.82
N VAL A 66 -7.07 7.03 8.60
CA VAL A 66 -6.36 5.85 8.11
C VAL A 66 -7.37 4.87 7.54
N THR A 67 -7.20 4.50 6.28
CA THR A 67 -8.11 3.57 5.60
C THR A 67 -7.36 2.31 5.18
N VAL A 68 -7.96 1.14 5.37
CA VAL A 68 -7.43 -0.15 4.95
C VAL A 68 -8.51 -0.88 4.18
N CYS A 69 -8.16 -1.43 3.02
CA CYS A 69 -9.08 -2.26 2.26
C CYS A 69 -8.46 -3.60 1.89
N ALA A 70 -9.16 -4.68 2.19
CA ALA A 70 -8.87 -6.01 1.68
C ALA A 70 -9.86 -6.36 0.57
N THR A 71 -9.36 -6.89 -0.55
CA THR A 71 -10.18 -7.33 -1.69
C THR A 71 -9.84 -8.75 -2.09
N CYS A 72 -10.79 -9.44 -2.73
CA CYS A 72 -10.53 -10.71 -3.38
C CYS A 72 -10.75 -10.60 -4.89
N VAL A 73 -9.78 -11.08 -5.65
CA VAL A 73 -9.79 -11.13 -7.12
C VAL A 73 -9.76 -12.59 -7.57
N ARG A 74 -10.74 -12.97 -8.40
CA ARG A 74 -10.82 -14.27 -9.05
C ARG A 74 -10.29 -14.17 -10.48
N HIS A 75 -10.06 -15.31 -11.10
CA HIS A 75 -9.59 -15.34 -12.48
C HIS A 75 -10.54 -14.60 -13.45
N GLU A 76 -11.85 -14.74 -13.23
CA GLU A 76 -12.92 -14.11 -14.00
C GLU A 76 -12.97 -12.57 -13.89
N ASP A 77 -12.31 -11.99 -12.88
CA ASP A 77 -12.26 -10.55 -12.65
C ASP A 77 -11.08 -9.89 -13.37
N VAL A 78 -10.11 -10.66 -13.84
CA VAL A 78 -8.83 -10.16 -14.35
C VAL A 78 -9.01 -9.25 -15.56
N GLU A 79 -9.83 -9.64 -16.54
CA GLU A 79 -10.07 -8.82 -17.73
C GLU A 79 -10.78 -7.51 -17.39
N PHE A 80 -11.78 -7.56 -16.50
CA PHE A 80 -12.45 -6.36 -16.00
C PHE A 80 -11.45 -5.41 -15.35
N LEU A 81 -10.57 -5.90 -14.48
CA LEU A 81 -9.56 -5.10 -13.82
C LEU A 81 -8.55 -4.50 -14.80
N ARG A 82 -8.14 -5.27 -15.81
CA ARG A 82 -7.27 -4.78 -16.90
C ARG A 82 -7.94 -3.69 -17.72
N SER A 83 -9.22 -3.84 -18.04
CA SER A 83 -9.97 -2.83 -18.79
C SER A 83 -10.11 -1.49 -18.06
N LEU A 84 -10.04 -1.52 -16.72
CA LEU A 84 -9.99 -0.31 -15.89
C LEU A 84 -8.59 0.32 -15.80
N GLY A 85 -7.54 -0.37 -16.24
CA GLY A 85 -6.16 0.14 -16.20
C GLY A 85 -5.53 0.15 -14.81
N ILE A 86 -6.01 -0.68 -13.86
CA ILE A 86 -5.54 -0.66 -12.46
C ILE A 86 -4.09 -1.13 -12.27
N GLN A 87 -3.48 -1.69 -13.31
CA GLN A 87 -2.08 -2.17 -13.26
C GLN A 87 -1.06 -1.03 -13.15
N ASP A 88 -1.45 0.19 -13.51
CA ASP A 88 -0.60 1.38 -13.46
C ASP A 88 -1.03 2.33 -12.32
N SER A 89 -1.21 1.77 -11.13
CA SER A 89 -1.80 2.46 -9.96
C SER A 89 -1.09 3.77 -9.61
N LYS A 90 0.20 3.91 -9.91
CA LYS A 90 0.98 5.15 -9.67
C LYS A 90 0.65 6.29 -10.64
N ALA A 91 0.04 5.99 -11.78
CA ALA A 91 -0.40 6.98 -12.76
C ALA A 91 -1.89 7.32 -12.62
N ILE A 92 -2.61 6.68 -11.67
CA ILE A 92 -4.03 6.90 -11.45
C ILE A 92 -4.23 8.13 -10.59
N ASP A 93 -4.80 9.18 -11.16
CA ASP A 93 -5.15 10.40 -10.43
C ASP A 93 -6.43 10.21 -9.57
N ASP A 94 -6.68 11.15 -8.66
CA ASP A 94 -7.81 11.10 -7.73
C ASP A 94 -9.16 11.14 -8.46
N THR A 95 -9.24 11.74 -9.65
CA THR A 95 -10.44 11.76 -10.50
C THR A 95 -10.74 10.36 -11.05
N ALA A 96 -9.73 9.69 -11.56
CA ALA A 96 -9.84 8.31 -12.02
C ALA A 96 -10.21 7.37 -10.86
N ILE A 97 -9.60 7.53 -9.68
CA ILE A 97 -9.92 6.77 -8.47
C ILE A 97 -11.40 6.91 -8.11
N ARG A 98 -11.93 8.14 -8.09
CA ARG A 98 -13.36 8.40 -7.82
C ARG A 98 -14.30 7.72 -8.81
N ARG A 99 -13.88 7.54 -10.05
CA ARG A 99 -14.65 6.85 -11.11
C ARG A 99 -14.53 5.33 -11.05
N MET A 100 -13.36 4.83 -10.69
CA MET A 100 -13.05 3.38 -10.72
C MET A 100 -13.50 2.66 -9.45
N ALA A 101 -13.27 3.25 -8.28
CA ALA A 101 -13.52 2.59 -7.01
C ALA A 101 -14.97 2.11 -6.82
N PRO A 102 -16.04 2.85 -7.19
CA PRO A 102 -17.39 2.33 -7.11
C PRO A 102 -17.59 1.05 -7.92
N LYS A 103 -17.01 0.96 -9.13
CA LYS A 103 -17.09 -0.22 -10.00
C LYS A 103 -16.35 -1.42 -9.38
N LEU A 104 -15.19 -1.16 -8.75
CA LEU A 104 -14.45 -2.20 -8.03
C LEU A 104 -15.24 -2.72 -6.82
N MET A 105 -15.86 -1.82 -6.07
CA MET A 105 -16.65 -2.16 -4.88
C MET A 105 -17.91 -2.96 -5.24
N GLU A 106 -18.53 -2.68 -6.38
CA GLU A 106 -19.67 -3.44 -6.90
C GLU A 106 -19.27 -4.85 -7.35
N ARG A 107 -18.11 -4.96 -8.02
CA ARG A 107 -17.66 -6.22 -8.65
C ARG A 107 -16.94 -7.16 -7.68
N LEU A 108 -16.08 -6.62 -6.81
CA LEU A 108 -15.17 -7.43 -6.02
C LEU A 108 -15.66 -7.63 -4.58
N PRO A 109 -15.57 -8.84 -4.02
CA PRO A 109 -15.63 -9.02 -2.58
C PRO A 109 -14.55 -8.16 -1.91
N HIS A 110 -14.95 -7.28 -0.99
CA HIS A 110 -14.04 -6.37 -0.31
C HIS A 110 -14.45 -6.12 1.13
N SER A 111 -13.49 -5.69 1.94
CA SER A 111 -13.69 -5.19 3.30
C SER A 111 -12.90 -3.91 3.47
N LEU A 112 -13.61 -2.80 3.65
CA LEU A 112 -13.05 -1.47 3.86
C LEU A 112 -13.21 -1.08 5.33
N LEU A 113 -12.13 -0.63 5.95
CA LEU A 113 -12.09 -0.07 7.29
C LEU A 113 -11.60 1.37 7.22
N ILE A 114 -12.25 2.23 7.98
CA ILE A 114 -11.91 3.65 8.10
C ILE A 114 -11.69 3.95 9.59
N LEU A 115 -10.50 4.36 9.94
CA LEU A 115 -10.16 4.86 11.26
C LEU A 115 -10.13 6.38 11.21
N ASP A 116 -11.18 7.00 11.72
CA ASP A 116 -11.28 8.45 11.80
C ASP A 116 -10.28 9.05 12.81
N ASN A 117 -10.03 10.35 12.68
CA ASN A 117 -9.05 11.06 13.50
C ASN A 117 -9.42 11.06 15.01
N ALA A 118 -10.71 11.12 15.34
CA ALA A 118 -11.13 11.10 16.75
C ALA A 118 -10.83 9.75 17.40
N THR A 119 -11.14 8.66 16.70
CA THR A 119 -10.81 7.30 17.15
C THR A 119 -9.29 7.07 17.16
N TYR A 120 -8.59 7.52 16.12
CA TYR A 120 -7.13 7.45 16.06
C TYR A 120 -6.50 8.14 17.29
N ASN A 121 -6.86 9.38 17.58
CA ASN A 121 -6.30 10.14 18.70
C ASN A 121 -6.55 9.46 20.05
N ARG A 122 -7.69 8.77 20.22
CA ARG A 122 -8.01 8.03 21.43
C ARG A 122 -7.14 6.80 21.63
N ILE A 123 -6.80 6.07 20.55
CA ILE A 123 -6.08 4.79 20.65
C ILE A 123 -4.57 4.93 20.46
N HIS A 124 -4.10 6.03 19.83
CA HIS A 124 -2.69 6.22 19.48
C HIS A 124 -1.79 6.37 20.72
N GLY A 125 -2.30 6.88 21.85
CA GLY A 125 -1.53 7.01 23.09
C GLY A 125 -0.97 5.68 23.61
N GLU A 126 -1.69 4.58 23.36
CA GLU A 126 -1.33 3.23 23.82
C GLU A 126 -0.80 2.35 22.66
N ASN A 127 -0.98 2.76 21.42
CA ASN A 127 -0.68 1.96 20.24
C ASN A 127 0.10 2.76 19.22
N ASN A 128 1.26 2.27 18.81
CA ASN A 128 1.97 2.87 17.70
C ASN A 128 1.25 2.58 16.35
N MET A 129 1.54 3.40 15.33
CA MET A 129 0.92 3.28 14.00
C MET A 129 1.06 1.89 13.38
N VAL A 130 2.17 1.19 13.62
CA VAL A 130 2.40 -0.15 13.08
C VAL A 130 1.44 -1.16 13.71
N ALA A 131 1.18 -1.06 15.03
CA ALA A 131 0.22 -1.89 15.74
C ALA A 131 -1.20 -1.64 15.22
N ILE A 132 -1.57 -0.37 15.04
CA ILE A 132 -2.88 0.04 14.51
C ILE A 132 -3.07 -0.56 13.11
N LYS A 133 -2.12 -0.36 12.19
CA LYS A 133 -2.18 -0.92 10.84
C LYS A 133 -2.28 -2.44 10.86
N SER A 134 -1.45 -3.12 11.67
CA SER A 134 -1.48 -4.58 11.75
C SER A 134 -2.86 -5.11 12.14
N ARG A 135 -3.51 -4.49 13.13
CA ARG A 135 -4.87 -4.86 13.55
C ARG A 135 -5.91 -4.54 12.48
N MET A 136 -5.80 -3.40 11.81
CA MET A 136 -6.72 -3.04 10.73
C MET A 136 -6.63 -4.01 9.55
N HIS A 137 -5.43 -4.38 9.09
CA HIS A 137 -5.27 -5.37 8.03
C HIS A 137 -5.85 -6.73 8.43
N ASN A 138 -5.53 -7.21 9.64
CA ASN A 138 -6.11 -8.45 10.15
C ASN A 138 -7.64 -8.40 10.17
N GLN A 139 -8.19 -7.32 10.71
CA GLN A 139 -9.65 -7.15 10.82
C GLN A 139 -10.32 -7.05 9.44
N ALA A 140 -9.67 -6.41 8.46
CA ALA A 140 -10.16 -6.37 7.08
C ALA A 140 -10.23 -7.78 6.48
N TYR A 141 -9.22 -8.62 6.70
CA TYR A 141 -9.24 -10.02 6.27
C TYR A 141 -10.27 -10.86 7.02
N VAL A 142 -10.43 -10.68 8.32
CA VAL A 142 -11.46 -11.37 9.11
C VAL A 142 -12.86 -11.04 8.57
N HIS A 143 -13.13 -9.76 8.29
CA HIS A 143 -14.41 -9.35 7.69
C HIS A 143 -14.58 -9.89 6.27
N LEU A 144 -13.54 -9.87 5.44
CA LEU A 144 -13.58 -10.42 4.10
C LEU A 144 -13.87 -11.92 4.13
N ARG A 145 -13.23 -12.68 5.05
CA ARG A 145 -13.51 -14.09 5.29
C ARG A 145 -14.97 -14.34 5.67
N LYS A 146 -15.53 -13.54 6.57
CA LYS A 146 -16.94 -13.65 6.98
C LYS A 146 -17.91 -13.38 5.84
N LYS A 147 -17.59 -12.42 4.96
CA LYS A 147 -18.41 -12.13 3.76
C LYS A 147 -18.37 -13.24 2.72
N MET A 148 -17.23 -13.89 2.55
CA MET A 148 -17.01 -14.88 1.50
C MET A 148 -17.25 -16.33 1.97
N GLY A 149 -17.33 -16.59 3.28
CA GLY A 149 -17.30 -17.90 3.89
C GLY A 149 -15.89 -18.44 4.11
N SER A 150 -14.97 -18.20 3.18
CA SER A 150 -13.55 -18.56 3.27
C SER A 150 -12.67 -17.55 2.53
N LEU A 151 -11.39 -17.49 2.88
CA LEU A 151 -10.38 -16.77 2.11
C LEU A 151 -9.73 -17.70 1.09
N PRO A 152 -9.20 -17.18 -0.04
CA PRO A 152 -8.34 -17.94 -0.92
C PRO A 152 -7.06 -18.36 -0.21
N GLN A 153 -6.40 -19.40 -0.73
CA GLN A 153 -5.11 -19.86 -0.18
C GLN A 153 -4.01 -18.80 -0.26
N PHE A 154 -4.08 -17.91 -1.26
CA PHE A 154 -3.11 -16.86 -1.42
C PHE A 154 -3.67 -15.53 -0.94
N CYS A 155 -3.22 -15.13 0.26
CA CYS A 155 -3.52 -13.83 0.87
C CYS A 155 -2.22 -13.02 0.97
N ILE A 156 -2.28 -11.72 0.64
CA ILE A 156 -1.09 -10.87 0.58
C ILE A 156 -1.35 -9.48 1.17
N ILE A 157 -0.36 -8.94 1.87
CA ILE A 157 -0.32 -7.56 2.37
C ILE A 157 0.82 -6.82 1.69
N ASP A 158 0.58 -5.56 1.25
CA ASP A 158 1.69 -4.66 0.94
C ASP A 158 2.51 -4.43 2.20
N GLN A 159 3.79 -4.83 2.14
CA GLN A 159 4.61 -4.97 3.33
C GLN A 159 5.00 -3.61 3.91
N PHE A 160 4.44 -3.25 5.04
CA PHE A 160 4.81 -2.08 5.86
C PHE A 160 5.62 -2.45 7.11
N VAL A 161 5.68 -3.73 7.46
CA VAL A 161 6.42 -4.25 8.62
C VAL A 161 6.86 -5.70 8.38
N GLN A 162 7.84 -6.17 9.13
CA GLN A 162 8.24 -7.57 9.09
C GLN A 162 7.14 -8.50 9.60
N LYS A 163 6.96 -9.66 8.94
CA LYS A 163 5.92 -10.66 9.26
C LYS A 163 5.86 -11.02 10.75
N THR A 164 7.01 -11.22 11.38
CA THR A 164 7.11 -11.53 12.81
C THR A 164 6.57 -10.43 13.72
N SER A 165 6.83 -9.15 13.36
CA SER A 165 6.32 -7.99 14.10
C SER A 165 4.83 -7.81 13.88
N TYR A 166 4.32 -8.05 12.66
CA TYR A 166 2.88 -8.04 12.38
C TYR A 166 2.13 -8.98 13.31
N TYR A 167 2.50 -10.26 13.36
CA TYR A 167 1.84 -11.25 14.22
C TYR A 167 2.04 -11.00 15.71
N ARG A 168 3.16 -10.38 16.12
CA ARG A 168 3.35 -9.97 17.52
C ARG A 168 2.30 -8.95 17.96
N TYR A 169 1.91 -8.01 17.10
CA TYR A 169 0.86 -7.03 17.40
C TYR A 169 -0.55 -7.64 17.44
N LEU A 170 -0.73 -8.82 16.87
CA LEU A 170 -2.02 -9.54 16.86
C LEU A 170 -2.16 -10.55 17.99
N LYS A 171 -1.18 -10.69 18.88
CA LYS A 171 -1.16 -11.74 19.93
C LYS A 171 -2.42 -11.78 20.80
N HIS A 172 -3.10 -10.65 20.99
CA HIS A 172 -4.29 -10.55 21.85
C HIS A 172 -5.60 -10.40 21.06
N GLU A 173 -5.53 -10.50 19.72
CA GLU A 173 -6.73 -10.44 18.89
C GLU A 173 -7.50 -11.77 18.96
N ARG A 174 -8.83 -11.69 18.98
CA ARG A 174 -9.71 -12.87 19.07
C ARG A 174 -9.62 -13.76 17.84
N GLU A 175 -9.49 -13.15 16.67
CA GLU A 175 -9.40 -13.82 15.39
C GLU A 175 -8.18 -13.30 14.63
N VAL A 176 -7.30 -14.20 14.23
CA VAL A 176 -6.10 -13.88 13.45
C VAL A 176 -6.13 -14.68 12.14
N VAL A 177 -5.88 -14.00 11.05
CA VAL A 177 -5.66 -14.64 9.75
C VAL A 177 -4.18 -14.95 9.62
N TYR A 178 -3.86 -16.23 9.52
CA TYR A 178 -2.49 -16.73 9.33
C TYR A 178 -2.19 -16.97 7.85
N ASP A 179 -0.96 -17.34 7.55
CA ASP A 179 -0.47 -17.69 6.21
C ASP A 179 -0.55 -16.56 5.18
N ILE A 180 -0.46 -15.31 5.67
CA ILE A 180 -0.39 -14.15 4.81
C ILE A 180 1.03 -14.01 4.25
N HIS A 181 1.12 -13.76 2.95
CA HIS A 181 2.33 -13.35 2.26
C HIS A 181 2.56 -11.84 2.44
N PHE A 182 3.81 -11.44 2.63
CA PHE A 182 4.21 -10.04 2.77
C PHE A 182 5.21 -9.71 1.67
N GLU A 183 4.90 -8.73 0.85
CA GLU A 183 5.77 -8.33 -0.24
C GLU A 183 5.71 -6.81 -0.43
N THR A 184 6.86 -6.16 -0.50
CA THR A 184 6.95 -4.72 -0.72
C THR A 184 6.52 -4.35 -2.13
N LYS A 185 5.79 -3.24 -2.27
CA LYS A 185 5.21 -2.76 -3.53
C LYS A 185 4.31 -3.81 -4.17
N ALA A 186 3.52 -4.47 -3.34
CA ALA A 186 2.62 -5.53 -3.77
C ALA A 186 1.50 -5.01 -4.67
N GLU A 187 1.13 -3.74 -4.54
CA GLU A 187 0.17 -3.04 -5.39
C GLU A 187 0.57 -3.05 -6.88
N ASN A 188 1.88 -3.12 -7.16
CA ASN A 188 2.39 -3.20 -8.55
C ASN A 188 2.45 -4.63 -9.10
N LYS A 189 2.21 -5.64 -8.27
CA LYS A 189 2.45 -7.06 -8.59
C LYS A 189 1.19 -7.90 -8.49
N TYR A 190 0.21 -7.46 -7.71
CA TYR A 190 -1.01 -8.22 -7.41
C TYR A 190 -2.25 -7.36 -7.58
N LEU A 191 -3.15 -7.78 -8.45
CA LEU A 191 -4.37 -7.04 -8.76
C LEU A 191 -5.28 -6.86 -7.54
N SER A 192 -5.28 -7.81 -6.60
CA SER A 192 -6.05 -7.69 -5.36
C SER A 192 -5.52 -6.56 -4.47
N VAL A 193 -4.20 -6.40 -4.36
CA VAL A 193 -3.61 -5.30 -3.58
C VAL A 193 -3.87 -3.96 -4.27
N ALA A 194 -3.67 -3.88 -5.60
CA ALA A 194 -3.95 -2.68 -6.38
C ALA A 194 -5.42 -2.22 -6.25
N ALA A 195 -6.38 -3.15 -6.35
CA ALA A 195 -7.80 -2.86 -6.16
C ALA A 195 -8.09 -2.39 -4.73
N GLY A 196 -7.47 -3.01 -3.72
CA GLY A 196 -7.55 -2.60 -2.31
C GLY A 196 -7.05 -1.18 -2.10
N SER A 197 -5.89 -0.85 -2.67
CA SER A 197 -5.29 0.49 -2.63
C SER A 197 -6.23 1.56 -3.20
N ILE A 198 -6.81 1.30 -4.38
CA ILE A 198 -7.76 2.22 -5.04
C ILE A 198 -9.01 2.44 -4.17
N ILE A 199 -9.59 1.38 -3.61
CA ILE A 199 -10.77 1.50 -2.74
C ILE A 199 -10.43 2.24 -1.44
N ALA A 200 -9.26 1.97 -0.84
CA ALA A 200 -8.79 2.68 0.35
C ALA A 200 -8.58 4.17 0.05
N ARG A 201 -7.92 4.52 -1.07
CA ARG A 201 -7.74 5.92 -1.49
C ARG A 201 -9.06 6.63 -1.75
N TYR A 202 -10.00 5.96 -2.39
CA TYR A 202 -11.35 6.50 -2.59
C TYR A 202 -12.05 6.83 -1.27
N ALA A 203 -12.00 5.93 -0.30
CA ALA A 203 -12.59 6.16 1.02
C ALA A 203 -11.92 7.33 1.75
N PHE A 204 -10.59 7.42 1.67
CA PHE A 204 -9.83 8.55 2.17
C PHE A 204 -10.30 9.88 1.55
N LEU A 205 -10.39 9.95 0.21
CA LEU A 205 -10.83 11.14 -0.52
C LEU A 205 -12.29 11.53 -0.26
N LYS A 206 -13.12 10.61 0.19
CA LYS A 206 -14.51 10.90 0.57
C LYS A 206 -14.64 11.42 1.99
N ALA A 207 -13.72 11.06 2.86
CA ALA A 207 -13.72 11.46 4.27
C ALA A 207 -12.96 12.78 4.50
N PHE A 208 -12.25 13.26 3.47
CA PHE A 208 -11.51 14.52 3.46
C PHE A 208 -12.37 15.67 2.91
#